data_991d7f31d717369d814462aae62814d4
#
_entry.id   991d7f31d717369d814462aae62814d4
#
_cell.length_a   1.000
_cell.length_b   1.000
_cell.length_c   1.000
_cell.angle_alpha   90.00
_cell.angle_beta   90.00
_cell.angle_gamma   90.00
#
_symmetry.space_group_name_H-M   'P 1'
#
loop_
_entity.id
_entity.type
_entity.pdbx_description
1 polymer ?
#
loop_
_entity_poly.entity_id
_entity_poly.type
_entity_poly.pdbx_seq_one_letter_code
_entity_poly.pdbx_strand_id
1 'polypeptide(L)'
;VRLEEGSNVWTGNASDTAPETKTENGVTWYLIKTPEELAWFAAKVNGGETTINARIMVNLVLNSTEAPKANRWGGFGKYNLQYSGIFDGNGKTISGYYSCDNDDTYESAMGLCGYLGADGVIKNVTLVGTIEGDGAIGAFANQSYGRIEGCVSRVNVTNAASYGGVTGGIAARVYASGAIVNCGNEGSVTCTLSSAYSDAKVGGIVGASYAPITGCYNTGAINGGSNNRGYVGGI
;
A
#
# COMPACT_ATOMS: atom_id res chain seq x y z
N VAL A 1 13.21 -16.32 -6.93
CA VAL A 1 12.20 -16.44 -8.00
C VAL A 1 12.75 -15.66 -9.18
N ARG A 2 13.05 -16.34 -10.29
CA ARG A 2 13.53 -15.70 -11.51
C ARG A 2 12.32 -14.95 -12.08
N LEU A 3 12.38 -13.62 -12.15
CA LEU A 3 11.40 -12.81 -12.86
C LEU A 3 11.50 -13.17 -14.34
N GLU A 4 10.38 -13.49 -14.97
CA GLU A 4 10.36 -13.75 -16.41
C GLU A 4 10.80 -12.48 -17.14
N GLU A 5 11.82 -12.59 -17.98
CA GLU A 5 12.26 -11.54 -18.89
C GLU A 5 11.11 -11.23 -19.86
N GLY A 6 10.48 -10.07 -19.70
CA GLY A 6 9.38 -9.62 -20.56
C GLY A 6 8.47 -8.57 -19.94
N SER A 7 8.54 -8.33 -18.61
CA SER A 7 7.80 -7.23 -18.01
C SER A 7 8.52 -5.92 -18.27
N ASN A 8 7.90 -5.02 -19.03
CA ASN A 8 8.38 -3.65 -19.14
C ASN A 8 8.42 -3.03 -17.74
N VAL A 9 9.62 -2.59 -17.31
CA VAL A 9 9.78 -1.81 -16.10
C VAL A 9 9.09 -0.47 -16.31
N TRP A 10 8.38 0.00 -15.31
CA TRP A 10 7.69 1.29 -15.36
C TRP A 10 8.62 2.44 -15.75
N THR A 11 8.16 3.27 -16.67
CA THR A 11 8.90 4.45 -17.16
C THR A 11 8.77 5.67 -16.24
N GLY A 12 7.95 5.57 -15.18
CA GLY A 12 7.64 6.70 -14.28
C GLY A 12 6.43 7.53 -14.74
N ASN A 13 5.86 7.24 -15.92
CA ASN A 13 4.74 7.98 -16.50
C ASN A 13 3.44 7.17 -16.42
N ALA A 14 2.31 7.86 -16.49
CA ALA A 14 1.01 7.23 -16.73
C ALA A 14 0.83 6.93 -18.22
N SER A 15 -0.02 5.94 -18.54
CA SER A 15 -0.47 5.69 -19.91
C SER A 15 -1.28 6.89 -20.44
N ASP A 16 -1.09 7.23 -21.69
CA ASP A 16 -1.89 8.26 -22.39
C ASP A 16 -3.32 7.79 -22.69
N THR A 17 -3.53 6.47 -22.70
CA THR A 17 -4.82 5.84 -23.00
C THR A 17 -5.34 5.06 -21.82
N ALA A 18 -6.67 5.01 -21.70
CA ALA A 18 -7.33 4.18 -20.68
C ALA A 18 -7.03 2.69 -20.90
N PRO A 19 -6.87 1.91 -19.83
CA PRO A 19 -6.85 0.46 -19.92
C PRO A 19 -8.13 -0.09 -20.57
N GLU A 20 -8.02 -1.28 -21.16
CA GLU A 20 -9.19 -2.03 -21.62
C GLU A 20 -10.19 -2.22 -20.47
N THR A 21 -11.49 -2.17 -20.78
CA THR A 21 -12.53 -2.42 -19.81
C THR A 21 -13.29 -3.69 -20.10
N LYS A 22 -13.76 -4.34 -19.03
CA LYS A 22 -14.69 -5.49 -19.09
C LYS A 22 -15.78 -5.33 -18.05
N THR A 23 -17.04 -5.52 -18.45
CA THR A 23 -18.16 -5.56 -17.52
C THR A 23 -18.52 -7.00 -17.20
N GLU A 24 -18.50 -7.35 -15.92
CA GLU A 24 -18.87 -8.66 -15.39
C GLU A 24 -19.86 -8.47 -14.22
N ASN A 25 -21.00 -9.14 -14.28
CA ASN A 25 -22.04 -9.06 -13.23
C ASN A 25 -22.43 -7.61 -12.85
N GLY A 26 -22.50 -6.73 -13.84
CA GLY A 26 -22.83 -5.31 -13.64
C GLY A 26 -21.70 -4.43 -13.12
N VAL A 27 -20.50 -4.99 -12.88
CA VAL A 27 -19.32 -4.25 -12.44
C VAL A 27 -18.38 -4.05 -13.63
N THR A 28 -17.99 -2.80 -13.88
CA THR A 28 -16.99 -2.47 -14.91
C THR A 28 -15.61 -2.46 -14.29
N TRP A 29 -14.70 -3.19 -14.89
CA TRP A 29 -13.30 -3.34 -14.50
C TRP A 29 -12.37 -2.70 -15.52
N TYR A 30 -11.41 -1.89 -15.08
CA TYR A 30 -10.24 -1.53 -15.86
C TYR A 30 -9.21 -2.66 -15.73
N LEU A 31 -8.80 -3.26 -16.85
CA LEU A 31 -7.90 -4.41 -16.92
C LEU A 31 -6.45 -3.92 -17.05
N ILE A 32 -5.72 -3.90 -15.94
CA ILE A 32 -4.37 -3.37 -15.86
C ILE A 32 -3.36 -4.42 -16.33
N LYS A 33 -2.64 -4.14 -17.41
CA LYS A 33 -1.65 -5.02 -18.05
C LYS A 33 -0.24 -4.43 -18.01
N THR A 34 -0.09 -3.13 -17.73
CA THR A 34 1.21 -2.46 -17.66
C THR A 34 1.31 -1.55 -16.43
N PRO A 35 2.52 -1.23 -15.97
CA PRO A 35 2.71 -0.26 -14.89
C PRO A 35 2.18 1.14 -15.23
N GLU A 36 2.26 1.55 -16.50
CA GLU A 36 1.73 2.83 -17.00
C GLU A 36 0.20 2.89 -16.87
N GLU A 37 -0.49 1.77 -17.13
CA GLU A 37 -1.94 1.64 -16.93
C GLU A 37 -2.31 1.70 -15.44
N LEU A 38 -1.48 1.12 -14.55
CA LEU A 38 -1.64 1.27 -13.12
C LEU A 38 -1.50 2.73 -12.69
N ALA A 39 -0.51 3.45 -13.24
CA ALA A 39 -0.31 4.86 -12.98
C ALA A 39 -1.47 5.72 -13.54
N TRP A 40 -2.03 5.37 -14.71
CA TRP A 40 -3.24 5.98 -15.24
C TRP A 40 -4.42 5.84 -14.28
N PHE A 41 -4.64 4.60 -13.78
CA PHE A 41 -5.70 4.32 -12.80
C PHE A 41 -5.52 5.18 -11.54
N ALA A 42 -4.29 5.23 -11.00
CA ALA A 42 -3.99 6.06 -9.83
C ALA A 42 -4.28 7.56 -10.08
N ALA A 43 -3.91 8.07 -11.26
CA ALA A 43 -4.19 9.44 -11.66
C ALA A 43 -5.69 9.73 -11.73
N LYS A 44 -6.51 8.79 -12.24
CA LYS A 44 -7.97 8.92 -12.31
C LYS A 44 -8.61 8.96 -10.93
N VAL A 45 -8.23 8.04 -10.03
CA VAL A 45 -8.71 8.06 -8.65
C VAL A 45 -8.33 9.36 -7.95
N ASN A 46 -7.09 9.81 -8.10
CA ASN A 46 -6.59 11.07 -7.54
C ASN A 46 -7.18 12.32 -8.20
N GLY A 47 -7.79 12.17 -9.37
CA GLY A 47 -8.56 13.19 -10.08
C GLY A 47 -10.06 13.21 -9.72
N GLY A 48 -10.52 12.32 -8.82
CA GLY A 48 -11.89 12.30 -8.32
C GLY A 48 -12.75 11.10 -8.75
N GLU A 49 -12.25 10.22 -9.64
CA GLU A 49 -12.96 9.00 -10.03
C GLU A 49 -12.74 7.89 -8.98
N THR A 50 -13.15 8.13 -7.73
CA THR A 50 -12.79 7.31 -6.56
C THR A 50 -13.48 5.95 -6.47
N THR A 51 -14.46 5.66 -7.33
CA THR A 51 -15.28 4.42 -7.28
C THR A 51 -15.00 3.47 -8.45
N ILE A 52 -14.06 3.81 -9.34
CA ILE A 52 -13.68 2.93 -10.46
C ILE A 52 -12.99 1.66 -9.95
N ASN A 53 -13.19 0.54 -10.67
CA ASN A 53 -12.63 -0.74 -10.28
C ASN A 53 -11.50 -1.13 -11.20
N ALA A 54 -10.42 -1.70 -10.62
CA ALA A 54 -9.28 -2.22 -11.37
C ALA A 54 -9.03 -3.68 -11.08
N ARG A 55 -8.61 -4.41 -12.10
CA ARG A 55 -8.11 -5.78 -11.98
C ARG A 55 -6.76 -5.92 -12.66
N ILE A 56 -5.79 -6.42 -11.90
CA ILE A 56 -4.44 -6.68 -12.42
C ILE A 56 -4.44 -7.96 -13.25
N MET A 57 -3.95 -7.90 -14.46
CA MET A 57 -3.99 -9.03 -15.41
C MET A 57 -2.68 -9.79 -15.50
N VAL A 58 -1.55 -9.12 -15.20
CA VAL A 58 -0.19 -9.67 -15.27
C VAL A 58 0.62 -9.21 -14.04
N ASN A 59 1.75 -9.82 -13.75
CA ASN A 59 2.69 -9.27 -12.79
C ASN A 59 3.26 -7.94 -13.30
N LEU A 60 3.38 -6.95 -12.43
CA LEU A 60 3.87 -5.61 -12.77
C LEU A 60 5.24 -5.39 -12.11
N VAL A 61 6.12 -4.68 -12.81
CA VAL A 61 7.44 -4.29 -12.31
C VAL A 61 7.57 -2.77 -12.34
N LEU A 62 7.61 -2.14 -11.16
CA LEU A 62 7.71 -0.68 -11.06
C LEU A 62 9.17 -0.19 -11.13
N ASN A 63 10.09 -0.95 -10.56
CA ASN A 63 11.53 -0.66 -10.66
C ASN A 63 12.31 -1.95 -10.86
N SER A 64 13.43 -1.86 -11.57
CA SER A 64 14.35 -2.98 -11.73
C SER A 64 15.19 -3.22 -10.46
N THR A 65 15.83 -4.36 -10.36
CA THR A 65 16.75 -4.68 -9.26
C THR A 65 18.02 -3.83 -9.27
N GLU A 66 18.43 -3.37 -10.46
CA GLU A 66 19.59 -2.50 -10.67
C GLU A 66 19.32 -1.04 -10.30
N ALA A 67 18.04 -0.62 -10.38
CA ALA A 67 17.60 0.74 -10.05
C ALA A 67 16.32 0.72 -9.19
N PRO A 68 16.38 0.20 -7.95
CA PRO A 68 15.18 -0.12 -7.15
C PRO A 68 14.40 1.11 -6.67
N LYS A 69 14.96 2.30 -6.82
CA LYS A 69 14.36 3.58 -6.41
C LYS A 69 14.25 4.59 -7.56
N ALA A 70 14.33 4.15 -8.81
CA ALA A 70 14.28 5.04 -9.97
C ALA A 70 12.93 5.74 -10.10
N ASN A 71 11.84 4.99 -9.89
CA ASN A 71 10.47 5.50 -10.00
C ASN A 71 9.77 5.42 -8.65
N ARG A 72 9.28 6.57 -8.17
CA ARG A 72 8.49 6.66 -6.94
C ARG A 72 7.02 6.40 -7.23
N TRP A 73 6.42 5.47 -6.50
CA TRP A 73 4.97 5.32 -6.49
C TRP A 73 4.32 6.32 -5.53
N GLY A 74 3.40 7.12 -6.04
CA GLY A 74 2.71 8.18 -5.27
C GLY A 74 1.40 7.75 -4.61
N GLY A 75 0.99 6.47 -4.76
CA GLY A 75 -0.30 5.98 -4.23
C GLY A 75 -1.52 6.49 -4.97
N PHE A 76 -2.66 5.86 -4.72
CA PHE A 76 -3.98 6.36 -5.08
C PHE A 76 -4.87 6.53 -3.84
N GLY A 77 -5.91 7.36 -3.93
CA GLY A 77 -6.76 7.69 -2.79
C GLY A 77 -6.09 8.67 -1.82
N LYS A 78 -6.57 9.91 -1.81
CA LYS A 78 -6.10 11.00 -0.94
C LYS A 78 -7.07 11.22 0.21
N TYR A 79 -6.68 12.04 1.18
CA TYR A 79 -7.52 12.38 2.35
C TYR A 79 -8.94 12.80 1.95
N ASN A 80 -9.07 13.72 0.98
CA ASN A 80 -10.36 14.22 0.50
C ASN A 80 -10.95 13.42 -0.68
N LEU A 81 -10.24 12.44 -1.20
CA LEU A 81 -10.58 11.61 -2.37
C LEU A 81 -10.29 10.14 -2.03
N GLN A 82 -10.95 9.65 -0.96
CA GLN A 82 -10.76 8.27 -0.50
C GLN A 82 -11.22 7.27 -1.55
N TYR A 83 -10.39 6.29 -1.83
CA TYR A 83 -10.73 5.26 -2.80
C TYR A 83 -11.82 4.33 -2.27
N SER A 84 -12.92 4.23 -2.97
CA SER A 84 -14.13 3.49 -2.59
C SER A 84 -14.56 2.46 -3.64
N GLY A 85 -13.70 2.16 -4.62
CA GLY A 85 -13.89 1.08 -5.59
C GLY A 85 -13.23 -0.24 -5.15
N ILE A 86 -13.14 -1.19 -6.07
CA ILE A 86 -12.49 -2.49 -5.86
C ILE A 86 -11.18 -2.54 -6.65
N PHE A 87 -10.07 -2.71 -5.95
CA PHE A 87 -8.76 -3.01 -6.52
C PHE A 87 -8.47 -4.51 -6.34
N ASP A 88 -8.61 -5.29 -7.40
CA ASP A 88 -8.38 -6.73 -7.40
C ASP A 88 -7.02 -7.07 -8.04
N GLY A 89 -6.08 -7.48 -7.21
CA GLY A 89 -4.77 -7.94 -7.67
C GLY A 89 -4.83 -9.25 -8.46
N ASN A 90 -5.95 -9.99 -8.40
CA ASN A 90 -6.14 -11.24 -9.15
C ASN A 90 -5.01 -12.25 -8.96
N GLY A 91 -4.43 -12.30 -7.75
CA GLY A 91 -3.29 -13.15 -7.39
C GLY A 91 -1.97 -12.73 -8.00
N LYS A 92 -1.87 -11.53 -8.59
CA LYS A 92 -0.64 -11.02 -9.22
C LYS A 92 0.25 -10.28 -8.24
N THR A 93 1.50 -10.09 -8.65
CA THR A 93 2.53 -9.38 -7.91
C THR A 93 2.82 -8.04 -8.54
N ILE A 94 2.92 -7.00 -7.70
CA ILE A 94 3.50 -5.70 -8.05
C ILE A 94 4.87 -5.66 -7.37
N SER A 95 5.94 -5.70 -8.16
CA SER A 95 7.33 -5.75 -7.68
C SER A 95 8.10 -4.48 -7.99
N GLY A 96 9.26 -4.30 -7.33
CA GLY A 96 10.04 -3.07 -7.44
C GLY A 96 9.27 -1.85 -6.92
N TYR A 97 8.32 -2.09 -6.01
CA TYR A 97 7.56 -1.00 -5.39
C TYR A 97 8.50 -0.13 -4.56
N TYR A 98 8.47 1.17 -4.83
CA TYR A 98 9.17 2.16 -4.03
C TYR A 98 8.27 3.36 -3.77
N SER A 99 8.06 3.68 -2.51
CA SER A 99 7.38 4.89 -2.08
C SER A 99 8.19 5.59 -1.00
N CYS A 100 8.28 6.89 -1.07
CA CYS A 100 8.92 7.70 -0.04
C CYS A 100 8.14 8.99 0.17
N ASP A 101 8.20 9.51 1.37
CA ASP A 101 7.69 10.84 1.67
C ASP A 101 8.76 11.87 1.32
N ASN A 102 8.42 12.79 0.40
CA ASN A 102 9.25 13.93 0.04
C ASN A 102 8.50 15.25 0.23
N ASP A 103 7.28 15.21 0.75
CA ASP A 103 6.43 16.38 0.92
C ASP A 103 5.85 16.39 2.34
N ASP A 104 6.11 17.45 3.09
CA ASP A 104 5.56 17.71 4.44
C ASP A 104 4.02 17.91 4.45
N THR A 105 3.32 17.46 3.43
CA THR A 105 1.87 17.61 3.34
C THR A 105 1.16 16.37 3.87
N TYR A 106 0.15 16.55 4.71
CA TYR A 106 -0.79 15.51 5.18
C TYR A 106 -1.49 14.74 4.03
N GLU A 107 -1.25 15.13 2.79
CA GLU A 107 -1.85 14.57 1.58
C GLU A 107 -1.02 13.45 0.95
N SER A 108 0.21 13.22 1.41
CA SER A 108 1.06 12.17 0.83
C SER A 108 0.47 10.79 1.11
N ALA A 109 0.00 10.18 0.03
CA ALA A 109 -0.55 8.83 0.05
C ALA A 109 0.59 7.81 0.02
N MET A 110 1.23 7.56 1.17
CA MET A 110 2.20 6.47 1.25
C MET A 110 1.47 5.13 1.33
N GLY A 111 1.97 4.14 0.62
CA GLY A 111 1.33 2.86 0.42
C GLY A 111 0.79 2.71 -1.00
N LEU A 112 0.27 1.53 -1.33
CA LEU A 112 -0.40 1.31 -2.61
C LEU A 112 -1.59 2.25 -2.75
N CYS A 113 -2.35 2.39 -1.66
CA CYS A 113 -3.45 3.33 -1.47
C CYS A 113 -3.18 4.20 -0.24
N GLY A 114 -3.33 5.51 -0.33
CA GLY A 114 -3.21 6.39 0.82
C GLY A 114 -4.40 6.27 1.77
N TYR A 115 -5.59 6.49 1.24
CA TYR A 115 -6.85 6.48 1.99
C TYR A 115 -7.88 5.57 1.32
N LEU A 116 -8.18 4.44 1.98
CA LEU A 116 -9.21 3.51 1.56
C LEU A 116 -10.53 3.87 2.25
N GLY A 117 -11.54 4.25 1.46
CA GLY A 117 -12.88 4.60 1.94
C GLY A 117 -13.68 3.38 2.41
N ALA A 118 -14.82 3.62 3.07
CA ALA A 118 -15.60 2.56 3.71
C ALA A 118 -16.12 1.47 2.76
N ASP A 119 -16.44 1.82 1.51
CA ASP A 119 -16.85 0.88 0.47
C ASP A 119 -15.66 0.32 -0.33
N GLY A 120 -14.46 0.84 -0.07
CA GLY A 120 -13.24 0.47 -0.78
C GLY A 120 -12.75 -0.93 -0.42
N VAL A 121 -12.28 -1.66 -1.43
CA VAL A 121 -11.71 -3.01 -1.26
C VAL A 121 -10.38 -3.10 -1.98
N ILE A 122 -9.34 -3.55 -1.29
CA ILE A 122 -8.07 -3.99 -1.89
C ILE A 122 -7.96 -5.49 -1.63
N LYS A 123 -7.76 -6.29 -2.68
CA LYS A 123 -7.72 -7.74 -2.50
C LYS A 123 -6.77 -8.46 -3.44
N ASN A 124 -6.32 -9.65 -2.97
CA ASN A 124 -5.62 -10.66 -3.78
C ASN A 124 -4.38 -10.13 -4.51
N VAL A 125 -3.57 -9.29 -3.86
CA VAL A 125 -2.35 -8.75 -4.46
C VAL A 125 -1.14 -8.97 -3.56
N THR A 126 -0.01 -9.32 -4.17
CA THR A 126 1.29 -9.33 -3.49
C THR A 126 2.06 -8.07 -3.86
N LEU A 127 2.57 -7.36 -2.86
CA LEU A 127 3.38 -6.17 -3.04
C LEU A 127 4.82 -6.44 -2.57
N VAL A 128 5.81 -6.14 -3.40
CA VAL A 128 7.24 -6.40 -3.13
C VAL A 128 8.06 -5.13 -3.34
N GLY A 129 8.79 -4.68 -2.34
CA GLY A 129 9.62 -3.47 -2.48
C GLY A 129 9.97 -2.80 -1.17
N THR A 130 9.96 -1.46 -1.17
CA THR A 130 10.38 -0.64 -0.03
C THR A 130 9.49 0.60 0.12
N ILE A 131 9.19 0.96 1.36
CA ILE A 131 8.59 2.25 1.72
C ILE A 131 9.49 2.92 2.75
N GLU A 132 9.79 4.22 2.54
CA GLU A 132 10.57 5.04 3.46
C GLU A 132 9.84 6.37 3.70
N GLY A 133 9.65 6.77 4.96
CA GLY A 133 8.95 8.04 5.20
C GLY A 133 8.78 8.38 6.68
N ASP A 134 7.92 9.37 6.94
CA ASP A 134 7.56 9.88 8.27
C ASP A 134 6.03 9.83 8.47
N GLY A 135 5.55 9.55 9.66
CA GLY A 135 4.14 9.63 10.04
C GLY A 135 3.40 8.30 10.09
N ALA A 136 2.36 8.14 9.29
CA ALA A 136 1.57 6.91 9.21
C ALA A 136 1.90 6.15 7.93
N ILE A 137 2.38 4.91 8.03
CA ILE A 137 2.87 4.13 6.89
C ILE A 137 2.37 2.69 6.95
N GLY A 138 1.74 2.24 5.87
CA GLY A 138 1.39 0.83 5.64
C GLY A 138 1.57 0.45 4.18
N ALA A 139 1.92 -0.79 3.89
CA ALA A 139 2.21 -1.21 2.52
C ALA A 139 1.02 -1.05 1.58
N PHE A 140 -0.17 -1.40 2.03
CA PHE A 140 -1.39 -1.31 1.22
C PHE A 140 -2.20 -0.05 1.50
N ALA A 141 -2.25 0.41 2.74
CA ALA A 141 -2.97 1.63 3.07
C ALA A 141 -2.32 2.39 4.23
N ASN A 142 -2.26 3.72 4.08
CA ASN A 142 -1.95 4.60 5.19
C ASN A 142 -3.12 4.62 6.20
N GLN A 143 -4.33 4.89 5.70
CA GLN A 143 -5.56 4.84 6.49
C GLN A 143 -6.64 4.02 5.76
N SER A 144 -7.25 3.08 6.47
CA SER A 144 -8.29 2.23 5.91
C SER A 144 -9.58 2.32 6.71
N TYR A 145 -10.65 2.69 6.04
CA TYR A 145 -12.05 2.57 6.48
C TYR A 145 -12.73 1.39 5.79
N GLY A 146 -12.10 0.84 4.74
CA GLY A 146 -12.57 -0.25 3.91
C GLY A 146 -11.90 -1.58 4.22
N ARG A 147 -12.00 -2.52 3.30
CA ARG A 147 -11.56 -3.90 3.46
C ARG A 147 -10.27 -4.18 2.70
N ILE A 148 -9.29 -4.80 3.38
CA ILE A 148 -8.09 -5.36 2.74
C ILE A 148 -8.11 -6.87 2.99
N GLU A 149 -8.09 -7.69 1.92
CA GLU A 149 -8.22 -9.14 2.05
C GLU A 149 -7.33 -9.94 1.09
N GLY A 150 -6.80 -11.07 1.57
CA GLY A 150 -5.99 -11.98 0.76
C GLY A 150 -4.72 -11.34 0.20
N CYS A 151 -4.22 -10.28 0.82
CA CYS A 151 -3.04 -9.53 0.37
C CYS A 151 -1.78 -9.99 1.09
N VAL A 152 -0.65 -9.97 0.39
CA VAL A 152 0.66 -10.28 0.97
C VAL A 152 1.63 -9.12 0.78
N SER A 153 2.18 -8.64 1.88
CA SER A 153 3.25 -7.63 1.87
C SER A 153 4.61 -8.31 1.99
N ARG A 154 5.48 -8.09 1.02
CA ARG A 154 6.94 -8.33 1.05
C ARG A 154 7.66 -6.99 0.93
N VAL A 155 7.07 -5.97 1.54
CA VAL A 155 7.60 -4.60 1.53
C VAL A 155 8.37 -4.37 2.80
N ASN A 156 9.60 -3.87 2.67
CA ASN A 156 10.34 -3.35 3.81
C ASN A 156 9.85 -1.93 4.11
N VAL A 157 9.21 -1.76 5.25
CA VAL A 157 8.65 -0.48 5.69
C VAL A 157 9.60 0.16 6.69
N THR A 158 10.10 1.35 6.38
CA THR A 158 10.94 2.15 7.27
C THR A 158 10.27 3.50 7.53
N ASN A 159 9.94 3.74 8.79
CA ASN A 159 9.35 4.98 9.25
C ASN A 159 10.36 5.71 10.16
N ALA A 160 10.84 6.87 9.71
CA ALA A 160 11.75 7.75 10.46
C ALA A 160 10.95 8.90 11.10
N ALA A 161 9.98 8.56 11.93
CA ALA A 161 9.01 9.52 12.44
C ALA A 161 9.62 10.59 13.35
N SER A 162 9.32 11.84 13.03
CA SER A 162 9.66 12.99 13.87
C SER A 162 8.74 13.08 15.09
N TYR A 163 7.48 12.73 14.92
CA TYR A 163 6.44 12.69 15.97
C TYR A 163 5.47 11.52 15.71
N GLY A 164 5.27 10.64 16.73
CA GLY A 164 4.15 9.72 16.81
C GLY A 164 3.94 8.80 15.59
N GLY A 165 4.96 8.05 15.17
CA GLY A 165 4.88 7.15 14.02
C GLY A 165 3.87 6.02 14.22
N VAL A 166 3.04 5.75 13.20
CA VAL A 166 2.15 4.59 13.17
C VAL A 166 2.46 3.76 11.94
N THR A 167 3.00 2.56 12.16
CA THR A 167 3.60 1.75 11.08
C THR A 167 3.03 0.35 11.08
N GLY A 168 2.57 -0.12 9.95
CA GLY A 168 2.09 -1.49 9.78
C GLY A 168 2.58 -2.15 8.51
N GLY A 169 2.76 -3.46 8.54
CA GLY A 169 3.16 -4.22 7.35
C GLY A 169 2.07 -4.27 6.27
N ILE A 170 0.80 -4.12 6.65
CA ILE A 170 -0.35 -4.06 5.75
C ILE A 170 -0.94 -2.64 5.74
N ALA A 171 -1.36 -2.14 6.89
CA ALA A 171 -1.94 -0.81 7.01
C ALA A 171 -1.41 -0.09 8.25
N ALA A 172 -1.26 1.25 8.18
CA ALA A 172 -0.88 2.00 9.37
C ALA A 172 -2.05 2.08 10.35
N ARG A 173 -3.21 2.56 9.89
CA ARG A 173 -4.43 2.67 10.72
C ARG A 173 -5.62 2.01 10.05
N VAL A 174 -6.40 1.27 10.84
CA VAL A 174 -7.69 0.70 10.39
C VAL A 174 -8.79 1.20 11.33
N TYR A 175 -9.80 1.85 10.76
CA TYR A 175 -10.92 2.42 11.49
C TYR A 175 -12.10 1.45 11.60
N ALA A 176 -13.06 1.74 12.47
CA ALA A 176 -14.11 0.82 12.89
C ALA A 176 -14.98 0.21 11.76
N SER A 177 -15.13 0.90 10.62
CA SER A 177 -15.82 0.35 9.43
C SER A 177 -14.97 -0.59 8.59
N GLY A 178 -13.64 -0.61 8.82
CA GLY A 178 -12.69 -1.41 8.05
C GLY A 178 -12.56 -2.84 8.50
N ALA A 179 -11.79 -3.62 7.76
CA ALA A 179 -11.37 -4.98 8.14
C ALA A 179 -10.08 -5.38 7.42
N ILE A 180 -9.23 -6.15 8.11
CA ILE A 180 -8.09 -6.84 7.50
C ILE A 180 -8.31 -8.34 7.62
N VAL A 181 -8.34 -9.04 6.48
CA VAL A 181 -8.75 -10.45 6.45
C VAL A 181 -7.78 -11.27 5.60
N ASN A 182 -7.29 -12.37 6.17
CA ASN A 182 -6.43 -13.33 5.46
C ASN A 182 -5.20 -12.67 4.78
N CYS A 183 -4.62 -11.66 5.43
CA CYS A 183 -3.44 -10.96 4.92
C CYS A 183 -2.17 -11.43 5.60
N GLY A 184 -1.05 -11.36 4.89
CA GLY A 184 0.26 -11.72 5.40
C GLY A 184 1.28 -10.61 5.26
N ASN A 185 2.14 -10.43 6.28
CA ASN A 185 3.34 -9.62 6.16
C ASN A 185 4.58 -10.49 6.28
N GLU A 186 5.43 -10.43 5.26
CA GLU A 186 6.72 -11.13 5.16
C GLU A 186 7.90 -10.13 5.08
N GLY A 187 7.60 -8.83 4.91
CA GLY A 187 8.59 -7.76 4.90
C GLY A 187 8.90 -7.22 6.31
N SER A 188 10.04 -6.57 6.46
CA SER A 188 10.40 -5.93 7.73
C SER A 188 9.58 -4.66 7.98
N VAL A 189 9.27 -4.40 9.24
CA VAL A 189 8.58 -3.17 9.68
C VAL A 189 9.42 -2.49 10.74
N THR A 190 9.96 -1.32 10.41
CA THR A 190 10.83 -0.55 11.30
C THR A 190 10.27 0.85 11.49
N CYS A 191 10.17 1.29 12.74
CA CYS A 191 9.89 2.68 13.08
C CYS A 191 10.93 3.18 14.04
N THR A 192 11.63 4.25 13.65
CA THR A 192 12.57 4.97 14.50
C THR A 192 11.99 6.35 14.82
N LEU A 193 11.92 6.69 16.12
CA LEU A 193 11.50 8.01 16.55
C LEU A 193 12.72 8.89 16.79
N SER A 194 12.72 10.10 16.24
CA SER A 194 13.73 11.12 16.54
C SER A 194 13.44 11.84 17.87
N SER A 195 12.19 11.83 18.34
CA SER A 195 11.76 12.48 19.59
C SER A 195 11.55 11.48 20.73
N ALA A 196 12.18 11.73 21.88
CA ALA A 196 12.01 10.95 23.10
C ALA A 196 10.60 11.11 23.76
N TYR A 197 9.80 12.05 23.30
CA TYR A 197 8.49 12.39 23.87
C TYR A 197 7.30 11.87 23.06
N SER A 198 7.55 11.12 21.99
CA SER A 198 6.51 10.64 21.10
C SER A 198 6.37 9.11 21.16
N ASP A 199 5.14 8.62 20.99
CA ASP A 199 4.83 7.20 20.98
C ASP A 199 4.87 6.66 19.54
N ALA A 200 5.61 5.58 19.32
CA ALA A 200 5.50 4.78 18.09
C ALA A 200 4.50 3.64 18.30
N LYS A 201 3.69 3.37 17.26
CA LYS A 201 2.85 2.18 17.18
C LYS A 201 3.29 1.37 15.97
N VAL A 202 3.84 0.18 16.22
CA VAL A 202 4.44 -0.64 15.18
C VAL A 202 3.83 -2.03 15.23
N GLY A 203 3.18 -2.43 14.16
CA GLY A 203 2.58 -3.75 14.04
C GLY A 203 3.04 -4.49 12.80
N GLY A 204 3.23 -5.80 12.90
CA GLY A 204 3.53 -6.64 11.75
C GLY A 204 2.43 -6.61 10.70
N ILE A 205 1.19 -6.47 11.13
CA ILE A 205 0.02 -6.32 10.24
C ILE A 205 -0.48 -4.88 10.27
N VAL A 206 -0.86 -4.34 11.42
CA VAL A 206 -1.46 -3.01 11.55
C VAL A 206 -0.83 -2.26 12.71
N GLY A 207 -0.43 -1.00 12.48
CA GLY A 207 0.12 -0.15 13.53
C GLY A 207 -0.91 0.26 14.58
N ALA A 208 -2.14 0.56 14.18
CA ALA A 208 -3.26 0.83 15.08
C ALA A 208 -4.59 0.40 14.44
N SER A 209 -5.36 -0.45 15.14
CA SER A 209 -6.64 -0.94 14.64
C SER A 209 -7.77 -0.68 15.62
N TYR A 210 -8.91 -0.24 15.08
CA TYR A 210 -10.22 -0.15 15.74
C TYR A 210 -11.22 -1.11 15.09
N ALA A 211 -10.74 -2.02 14.24
CA ALA A 211 -11.53 -2.93 13.42
C ALA A 211 -11.03 -4.37 13.55
N PRO A 212 -11.81 -5.36 13.10
CA PRO A 212 -11.41 -6.77 13.11
C PRO A 212 -10.17 -7.03 12.24
N ILE A 213 -9.23 -7.82 12.78
CA ILE A 213 -8.10 -8.43 12.06
C ILE A 213 -8.29 -9.95 12.17
N THR A 214 -8.48 -10.64 11.05
CA THR A 214 -8.84 -12.06 11.06
C THR A 214 -8.02 -12.87 10.06
N GLY A 215 -7.50 -14.01 10.48
CA GLY A 215 -6.75 -14.93 9.60
C GLY A 215 -5.42 -14.39 9.09
N CYS A 216 -4.87 -13.36 9.75
CA CYS A 216 -3.63 -12.72 9.33
C CYS A 216 -2.40 -13.34 9.97
N TYR A 217 -1.25 -13.22 9.31
CA TYR A 217 0.04 -13.67 9.85
C TYR A 217 1.15 -12.65 9.58
N ASN A 218 2.14 -12.63 10.47
CA ASN A 218 3.38 -11.88 10.27
C ASN A 218 4.58 -12.80 10.47
N THR A 219 5.47 -12.85 9.50
CA THR A 219 6.78 -13.51 9.57
C THR A 219 7.93 -12.52 9.41
N GLY A 220 7.62 -11.27 9.07
CA GLY A 220 8.61 -10.21 8.93
C GLY A 220 9.14 -9.73 10.28
N ALA A 221 10.38 -9.26 10.29
CA ALA A 221 10.98 -8.65 11.48
C ALA A 221 10.29 -7.32 11.82
N ILE A 222 10.07 -7.07 13.12
CA ILE A 222 9.45 -5.83 13.61
C ILE A 222 10.44 -5.15 14.54
N ASN A 223 10.70 -3.85 14.29
CA ASN A 223 11.58 -3.03 15.10
C ASN A 223 10.91 -1.69 15.43
N GLY A 224 10.62 -1.45 16.70
CA GLY A 224 10.03 -0.21 17.18
C GLY A 224 11.04 0.88 17.58
N GLY A 225 12.34 0.63 17.35
CA GLY A 225 13.42 1.54 17.76
C GLY A 225 13.68 1.54 19.27
N SER A 226 14.78 2.18 19.68
CA SER A 226 15.27 2.16 21.06
C SER A 226 14.78 3.33 21.94
N ASN A 227 14.04 4.28 21.42
CA ASN A 227 13.58 5.47 22.14
C ASN A 227 12.23 5.26 22.83
N ASN A 228 12.20 4.37 23.77
CA ASN A 228 11.42 4.18 25.02
C ASN A 228 9.91 4.42 25.09
N ARG A 229 9.16 4.76 24.04
CA ARG A 229 7.69 4.81 24.07
C ARG A 229 7.10 4.21 22.81
N GLY A 230 7.42 2.93 22.56
CA GLY A 230 6.92 2.20 21.41
C GLY A 230 5.97 1.07 21.84
N TYR A 231 4.81 1.00 21.20
CA TYR A 231 3.95 -0.18 21.23
C TYR A 231 4.32 -1.04 20.02
N VAL A 232 4.85 -2.22 20.27
CA VAL A 232 5.27 -3.16 19.21
C VAL A 232 4.46 -4.44 19.33
N GLY A 233 3.82 -4.84 18.24
CA GLY A 233 3.01 -6.06 18.20
C GLY A 233 3.22 -6.88 16.91
N GLY A 234 3.03 -8.19 16.98
CA GLY A 234 3.08 -9.06 15.79
C GLY A 234 1.90 -8.86 14.85
N ILE A 235 0.78 -8.44 15.39
CA ILE A 235 -0.48 -8.17 14.67
C ILE A 235 -1.05 -6.86 15.16
#